data_74e892a4bda08159882c2f9ee8d83d25
#
_entry.id   74e892a4bda08159882c2f9ee8d83d25
#
_cell.length_a   1.000
_cell.length_b   1.000
_cell.length_c   1.000
_cell.angle_alpha   90.00
_cell.angle_beta   90.00
_cell.angle_gamma   90.00
#
_symmetry.space_group_name_H-M   'P 1'
#
loop_
_entity.id
_entity.type
_entity.pdbx_description
1 polymer ?
#
loop_
_entity_poly.entity_id
_entity_poly.type
_entity_poly.pdbx_seq_one_letter_code
_entity_poly.pdbx_strand_id
1 'polypeptide(L)'
;LLVLPEVDFDNEAFLAEVQKKFDEKGECYIVVSEGAHYADGTYVSAGATAHDGFAHAVLGGAGAVIKQMIIDAGIVPRGIVQDLSRAARSSNFAQSLVDVTEAYELGMSAHMRSANPEFTAQVVGVKREYDAQGSYSAKYFAGPASEFANEVKHFPEEWILPNYQGVTEEALEYFKPLMQGEPKLIMDGCMPATLEPFNKR
;
A
#
# COMPACT_ATOMS: atom_id res chain seq x y z
N LEU A 1 -8.50 -0.61 13.83
CA LEU A 1 -8.73 0.73 13.25
C LEU A 1 -7.85 0.92 12.02
N LEU A 2 -8.30 1.74 11.08
CA LEU A 2 -7.58 2.05 9.83
C LEU A 2 -7.48 3.56 9.64
N VAL A 3 -6.26 4.08 9.48
CA VAL A 3 -5.97 5.49 9.23
C VAL A 3 -5.48 5.64 7.80
N LEU A 4 -6.25 6.30 6.96
CA LEU A 4 -5.99 6.52 5.54
C LEU A 4 -5.72 8.01 5.26
N PRO A 5 -4.94 8.33 4.21
CA PRO A 5 -4.63 9.72 3.88
C PRO A 5 -5.80 10.49 3.26
N GLU A 6 -6.85 9.81 2.82
CA GLU A 6 -8.06 10.44 2.25
C GLU A 6 -8.99 11.03 3.32
N VAL A 7 -8.71 10.79 4.61
CA VAL A 7 -9.52 11.30 5.72
C VAL A 7 -8.62 12.07 6.67
N ASP A 8 -8.99 13.33 6.95
CA ASP A 8 -8.29 14.14 7.92
C ASP A 8 -8.20 13.46 9.28
N PHE A 9 -6.99 13.41 9.82
CA PHE A 9 -6.75 12.77 11.10
C PHE A 9 -7.14 13.71 12.26
N ASP A 10 -8.02 13.22 13.12
CA ASP A 10 -8.45 13.91 14.34
C ASP A 10 -7.98 13.15 15.58
N ASN A 11 -7.13 13.77 16.39
CA ASN A 11 -6.53 13.16 17.56
C ASN A 11 -7.57 12.71 18.60
N GLU A 12 -8.57 13.55 18.88
CA GLU A 12 -9.55 13.30 19.92
C GLU A 12 -10.50 12.17 19.51
N ALA A 13 -11.03 12.25 18.29
CA ALA A 13 -11.92 11.23 17.74
C ALA A 13 -11.18 9.88 17.62
N PHE A 14 -9.92 9.88 17.19
CA PHE A 14 -9.11 8.68 17.08
C PHE A 14 -8.84 8.04 18.44
N LEU A 15 -8.40 8.82 19.43
CA LEU A 15 -8.12 8.31 20.78
C LEU A 15 -9.38 7.77 21.45
N ALA A 16 -10.54 8.40 21.22
CA ALA A 16 -11.82 7.89 21.72
C ALA A 16 -12.15 6.50 21.17
N GLU A 17 -11.93 6.27 19.85
CA GLU A 17 -12.14 4.95 19.25
C GLU A 17 -11.11 3.92 19.70
N VAL A 18 -9.85 4.31 19.92
CA VAL A 18 -8.82 3.42 20.51
C VAL A 18 -9.23 2.99 21.91
N GLN A 19 -9.62 3.95 22.78
CA GLN A 19 -10.09 3.65 24.15
C GLN A 19 -11.27 2.68 24.12
N LYS A 20 -12.27 2.98 23.31
CA LYS A 20 -13.46 2.12 23.17
C LYS A 20 -13.09 0.70 22.75
N LYS A 21 -12.23 0.52 21.73
CA LYS A 21 -11.78 -0.81 21.27
C LYS A 21 -11.00 -1.54 22.35
N PHE A 22 -10.15 -0.82 23.09
CA PHE A 22 -9.37 -1.39 24.17
C PHE A 22 -10.26 -1.83 25.35
N ASP A 23 -11.26 -1.03 25.71
CA ASP A 23 -12.23 -1.38 26.76
C ASP A 23 -13.08 -2.60 26.39
N GLU A 24 -13.45 -2.72 25.09
CA GLU A 24 -14.25 -3.84 24.60
C GLU A 24 -13.45 -5.15 24.49
N LYS A 25 -12.17 -5.08 24.07
CA LYS A 25 -11.40 -6.27 23.65
C LYS A 25 -10.11 -6.51 24.42
N GLY A 26 -9.63 -5.53 25.19
CA GLY A 26 -8.32 -5.58 25.86
C GLY A 26 -7.13 -5.37 24.91
N GLU A 27 -7.39 -5.17 23.63
CA GLU A 27 -6.37 -4.92 22.59
C GLU A 27 -6.94 -4.05 21.46
N CYS A 28 -6.05 -3.37 20.72
CA CYS A 28 -6.42 -2.61 19.55
C CYS A 28 -5.35 -2.75 18.47
N TYR A 29 -5.74 -3.25 17.29
CA TYR A 29 -4.90 -3.25 16.09
C TYR A 29 -5.19 -2.01 15.27
N ILE A 30 -4.14 -1.31 14.87
CA ILE A 30 -4.21 -0.07 14.12
C ILE A 30 -3.32 -0.19 12.90
N VAL A 31 -3.89 -0.01 11.72
CA VAL A 31 -3.16 0.10 10.45
C VAL A 31 -3.10 1.56 10.07
N VAL A 32 -1.91 2.08 9.81
CA VAL A 32 -1.68 3.51 9.56
C VAL A 32 -0.97 3.68 8.22
N SER A 33 -1.51 4.54 7.37
CA SER A 33 -0.79 5.03 6.21
C SER A 33 0.22 6.09 6.62
N GLU A 34 1.43 6.03 6.07
CA GLU A 34 2.44 7.08 6.25
C GLU A 34 2.01 8.45 5.71
N GLY A 35 1.07 8.47 4.77
CA GLY A 35 0.48 9.69 4.21
C GLY A 35 -0.64 10.30 5.05
N ALA A 36 -0.96 9.76 6.21
CA ALA A 36 -1.98 10.33 7.10
C ALA A 36 -1.64 11.77 7.49
N HIS A 37 -2.61 12.68 7.40
CA HIS A 37 -2.43 14.10 7.65
C HIS A 37 -3.62 14.70 8.40
N TYR A 38 -3.38 15.84 9.03
CA TYR A 38 -4.40 16.68 9.64
C TYR A 38 -5.12 17.53 8.61
N ALA A 39 -6.24 18.17 9.00
CA ALA A 39 -7.03 19.03 8.15
C ALA A 39 -6.27 20.25 7.56
N ASP A 40 -5.17 20.65 8.19
CA ASP A 40 -4.27 21.71 7.69
C ASP A 40 -3.24 21.20 6.67
N GLY A 41 -3.27 19.91 6.34
CA GLY A 41 -2.34 19.23 5.43
C GLY A 41 -1.00 18.84 6.05
N THR A 42 -0.78 19.09 7.36
CA THR A 42 0.44 18.60 8.02
C THR A 42 0.37 17.10 8.26
N TYR A 43 1.48 16.42 8.00
CA TYR A 43 1.53 14.96 8.19
C TYR A 43 1.58 14.56 9.67
N VAL A 44 0.91 13.47 10.00
CA VAL A 44 0.98 12.86 11.33
C VAL A 44 2.40 12.36 11.64
N SER A 45 3.15 11.98 10.61
CA SER A 45 4.55 11.55 10.75
C SER A 45 5.45 12.68 11.23
N ALA A 46 6.23 12.46 12.28
CA ALA A 46 7.25 13.42 12.72
C ALA A 46 8.36 13.54 11.67
N GLY A 47 8.69 14.77 11.27
CA GLY A 47 9.87 15.03 10.44
C GLY A 47 9.63 15.04 8.93
N ALA A 48 8.39 15.15 8.45
CA ALA A 48 8.07 15.32 7.02
C ALA A 48 8.57 16.65 6.41
N THR A 49 9.65 17.22 6.93
CA THR A 49 10.28 18.46 6.41
C THR A 49 11.31 18.19 5.30
N ALA A 50 11.73 16.94 5.12
CA ALA A 50 12.61 16.55 4.05
C ALA A 50 11.82 16.24 2.78
N HIS A 51 12.34 16.66 1.63
CA HIS A 51 11.80 16.33 0.32
C HIS A 51 12.82 15.51 -0.47
N ASP A 52 12.34 14.59 -1.28
CA ASP A 52 13.18 13.87 -2.22
C ASP A 52 13.59 14.76 -3.42
N GLY A 53 14.38 14.21 -4.35
CA GLY A 53 14.82 14.93 -5.55
C GLY A 53 13.68 15.33 -6.51
N PHE A 54 12.44 14.91 -6.27
CA PHE A 54 11.24 15.24 -7.03
C PHE A 54 10.25 16.12 -6.25
N ALA A 55 10.72 16.71 -5.13
CA ALA A 55 9.91 17.54 -4.23
C ALA A 55 8.78 16.80 -3.48
N HIS A 56 8.82 15.47 -3.42
CA HIS A 56 7.89 14.71 -2.60
C HIS A 56 8.36 14.68 -1.14
N ALA A 57 7.43 14.80 -0.20
CA ALA A 57 7.75 14.68 1.23
C ALA A 57 8.31 13.30 1.55
N VAL A 58 9.44 13.26 2.25
CA VAL A 58 9.99 12.02 2.80
C VAL A 58 9.22 11.68 4.06
N LEU A 59 8.27 10.78 3.96
CA LEU A 59 7.39 10.36 5.05
C LEU A 59 8.02 9.21 5.83
N GLY A 60 7.76 9.16 7.12
CA GLY A 60 8.14 8.04 7.97
C GLY A 60 7.84 8.28 9.45
N GLY A 61 7.47 7.21 10.14
CA GLY A 61 7.27 7.24 11.58
C GLY A 61 5.86 7.59 12.06
N ALA A 62 4.84 7.67 11.19
CA ALA A 62 3.44 7.90 11.60
C ALA A 62 2.99 6.93 12.70
N GLY A 63 3.30 5.64 12.54
CA GLY A 63 3.02 4.63 13.57
C GLY A 63 3.69 4.91 14.91
N ALA A 64 4.92 5.46 14.93
CA ALA A 64 5.60 5.80 16.16
C ALA A 64 4.95 7.01 16.87
N VAL A 65 4.52 8.01 16.12
CA VAL A 65 3.79 9.18 16.65
C VAL A 65 2.45 8.74 17.23
N ILE A 66 1.67 7.95 16.52
CA ILE A 66 0.38 7.44 16.99
C ILE A 66 0.55 6.56 18.24
N LYS A 67 1.55 5.67 18.25
CA LYS A 67 1.84 4.89 19.46
C LYS A 67 2.12 5.80 20.67
N GLN A 68 2.95 6.83 20.49
CA GLN A 68 3.28 7.74 21.60
C GLN A 68 2.05 8.51 22.06
N MET A 69 1.22 8.99 21.15
CA MET A 69 -0.05 9.66 21.43
C MET A 69 -0.97 8.79 22.30
N ILE A 70 -1.11 7.51 22.00
CA ILE A 70 -1.93 6.55 22.77
C ILE A 70 -1.37 6.33 24.17
N ILE A 71 -0.03 6.26 24.32
CA ILE A 71 0.65 6.13 25.60
C ILE A 71 0.46 7.40 26.43
N ASP A 72 0.65 8.58 25.84
CA ASP A 72 0.51 9.87 26.52
C ASP A 72 -0.93 10.14 26.96
N ALA A 73 -1.91 9.63 26.22
CA ALA A 73 -3.32 9.62 26.62
C ALA A 73 -3.63 8.64 27.78
N GLY A 74 -2.67 7.83 28.20
CA GLY A 74 -2.82 6.89 29.33
C GLY A 74 -3.67 5.66 29.04
N ILE A 75 -4.01 5.39 27.77
CA ILE A 75 -4.85 4.25 27.36
C ILE A 75 -4.10 2.93 27.59
N VAL A 76 -2.83 2.88 27.22
CA VAL A 76 -1.95 1.73 27.44
C VAL A 76 -0.56 2.18 27.89
N PRO A 77 0.16 1.39 28.71
CA PRO A 77 1.52 1.74 29.12
C PRO A 77 2.57 1.46 28.04
N ARG A 78 2.24 0.69 27.02
CA ARG A 78 3.15 0.31 25.91
C ARG A 78 2.39 -0.06 24.66
N GLY A 79 3.03 0.15 23.50
CA GLY A 79 2.54 -0.32 22.21
C GLY A 79 3.69 -0.86 21.34
N ILE A 80 3.38 -1.68 20.37
CA ILE A 80 4.33 -2.19 19.38
C ILE A 80 4.03 -1.50 18.06
N VAL A 81 5.07 -1.01 17.40
CA VAL A 81 4.99 -0.51 16.01
C VAL A 81 5.76 -1.46 15.12
N GLN A 82 5.16 -1.85 14.03
CA GLN A 82 5.77 -2.69 13.03
C GLN A 82 5.66 -2.01 11.67
N ASP A 83 6.80 -1.61 11.11
CA ASP A 83 6.89 -1.13 9.74
C ASP A 83 6.92 -2.34 8.79
N LEU A 84 5.82 -2.52 8.06
CA LEU A 84 5.66 -3.63 7.11
C LEU A 84 6.22 -3.32 5.72
N SER A 85 6.58 -2.06 5.43
CA SER A 85 6.90 -1.61 4.07
C SER A 85 8.03 -2.43 3.42
N ARG A 86 9.14 -2.60 4.10
CA ARG A 86 10.28 -3.39 3.61
C ARG A 86 10.02 -4.89 3.71
N ALA A 87 9.47 -5.35 4.83
CA ALA A 87 9.21 -6.76 5.06
C ALA A 87 8.19 -7.30 4.04
N ALA A 88 7.10 -6.59 3.78
CA ALA A 88 6.10 -6.97 2.81
C ALA A 88 6.66 -7.01 1.38
N ARG A 89 7.46 -6.01 0.98
CA ARG A 89 8.06 -5.93 -0.36
C ARG A 89 9.17 -6.96 -0.61
N SER A 90 9.82 -7.43 0.45
CA SER A 90 10.98 -8.34 0.34
C SER A 90 10.63 -9.79 0.63
N SER A 91 9.39 -10.09 1.06
CA SER A 91 8.99 -11.43 1.46
C SER A 91 8.32 -12.19 0.33
N ASN A 92 9.01 -13.15 -0.26
CA ASN A 92 8.44 -14.05 -1.25
C ASN A 92 7.33 -14.95 -0.66
N PHE A 93 7.27 -15.10 0.66
CA PHE A 93 6.24 -15.89 1.34
C PHE A 93 4.91 -15.12 1.53
N ALA A 94 4.91 -13.80 1.37
CA ALA A 94 3.74 -12.95 1.57
C ALA A 94 3.15 -12.45 0.24
N GLN A 95 3.53 -13.03 -0.89
CA GLN A 95 3.03 -12.65 -2.21
C GLN A 95 1.82 -13.50 -2.61
N SER A 96 0.85 -12.90 -3.30
CA SER A 96 -0.19 -13.65 -3.98
C SER A 96 0.26 -14.09 -5.38
N LEU A 97 -0.30 -15.19 -5.87
CA LEU A 97 -0.01 -15.65 -7.23
C LEU A 97 -0.47 -14.63 -8.28
N VAL A 98 -1.60 -13.96 -8.05
CA VAL A 98 -2.12 -12.92 -8.95
C VAL A 98 -1.13 -11.79 -9.07
N ASP A 99 -0.65 -11.24 -7.94
CA ASP A 99 0.29 -10.10 -7.92
C ASP A 99 1.60 -10.43 -8.63
N VAL A 100 2.19 -11.61 -8.34
CA VAL A 100 3.43 -12.07 -8.99
C VAL A 100 3.25 -12.28 -10.49
N THR A 101 2.11 -12.87 -10.91
CA THR A 101 1.82 -13.11 -12.31
C THR A 101 1.64 -11.81 -13.07
N GLU A 102 0.85 -10.89 -12.51
CA GLU A 102 0.61 -9.58 -13.13
C GLU A 102 1.88 -8.73 -13.22
N ALA A 103 2.72 -8.75 -12.18
CA ALA A 103 4.01 -8.06 -12.23
C ALA A 103 4.93 -8.62 -13.32
N TYR A 104 4.97 -9.95 -13.48
CA TYR A 104 5.73 -10.61 -14.54
C TYR A 104 5.20 -10.24 -15.93
N GLU A 105 3.90 -10.34 -16.16
CA GLU A 105 3.27 -10.03 -17.44
C GLU A 105 3.39 -8.54 -17.79
N LEU A 106 3.31 -7.65 -16.80
CA LEU A 106 3.56 -6.22 -16.97
C LEU A 106 5.00 -5.96 -17.46
N GLY A 107 5.99 -6.62 -16.85
CA GLY A 107 7.37 -6.57 -17.27
C GLY A 107 7.59 -7.11 -18.69
N MET A 108 6.95 -8.24 -19.03
CA MET A 108 6.98 -8.80 -20.39
C MET A 108 6.34 -7.85 -21.40
N SER A 109 5.21 -7.24 -21.07
CA SER A 109 4.54 -6.23 -21.91
C SER A 109 5.45 -5.03 -22.18
N ALA A 110 6.15 -4.53 -21.16
CA ALA A 110 7.11 -3.45 -21.30
C ALA A 110 8.29 -3.85 -22.20
N HIS A 111 8.86 -5.03 -21.99
CA HIS A 111 9.97 -5.55 -22.79
C HIS A 111 9.60 -5.69 -24.27
N MET A 112 8.46 -6.32 -24.58
CA MET A 112 8.01 -6.48 -25.97
C MET A 112 7.79 -5.15 -26.67
N ARG A 113 7.27 -4.15 -25.97
CA ARG A 113 7.04 -2.81 -26.51
C ARG A 113 8.33 -2.02 -26.72
N SER A 114 9.33 -2.22 -25.86
CA SER A 114 10.61 -1.51 -25.93
C SER A 114 11.39 -1.78 -27.22
N ALA A 115 11.06 -2.85 -27.95
CA ALA A 115 11.65 -3.14 -29.26
C ALA A 115 11.16 -2.19 -30.36
N ASN A 116 10.06 -1.47 -30.15
CA ASN A 116 9.54 -0.50 -31.11
C ASN A 116 9.89 0.94 -30.68
N PRO A 117 10.67 1.71 -31.48
CA PRO A 117 11.04 3.08 -31.15
C PRO A 117 9.85 4.04 -30.91
N GLU A 118 8.66 3.73 -31.44
CA GLU A 118 7.46 4.53 -31.24
C GLU A 118 6.98 4.51 -29.77
N PHE A 119 7.42 3.53 -28.97
CA PHE A 119 7.12 3.44 -27.55
C PHE A 119 8.11 4.18 -26.63
N THR A 120 8.82 5.16 -27.17
CA THR A 120 9.69 6.03 -26.37
C THR A 120 8.84 6.92 -25.44
N ALA A 121 9.32 7.13 -24.20
CA ALA A 121 8.65 7.93 -23.17
C ALA A 121 7.22 7.48 -22.84
N GLN A 122 7.00 6.18 -22.84
CA GLN A 122 5.72 5.58 -22.44
C GLN A 122 5.85 4.78 -21.14
N VAL A 123 4.75 4.73 -20.41
CA VAL A 123 4.55 3.89 -19.22
C VAL A 123 3.65 2.72 -19.60
N VAL A 124 4.01 1.53 -19.14
CA VAL A 124 3.12 0.36 -19.21
C VAL A 124 2.36 0.25 -17.91
N GLY A 125 1.06 0.12 -18.00
CA GLY A 125 0.15 0.01 -16.85
C GLY A 125 -0.74 -1.21 -16.94
N VAL A 126 -1.39 -1.52 -15.82
CA VAL A 126 -2.42 -2.56 -15.72
C VAL A 126 -3.78 -1.92 -15.48
N LYS A 127 -4.80 -2.40 -16.15
CA LYS A 127 -6.19 -1.99 -15.97
C LYS A 127 -7.02 -3.19 -15.58
N ARG A 128 -7.90 -3.01 -14.61
CA ARG A 128 -8.91 -4.01 -14.25
C ARG A 128 -9.92 -4.17 -15.38
N GLU A 129 -10.13 -5.39 -15.78
CA GLU A 129 -11.25 -5.83 -16.63
C GLU A 129 -11.93 -7.05 -16.00
N TYR A 130 -13.01 -7.50 -16.62
CA TYR A 130 -13.71 -8.70 -16.23
C TYR A 130 -13.85 -9.58 -17.46
N ASP A 131 -13.64 -10.87 -17.28
CA ASP A 131 -13.85 -11.85 -18.35
C ASP A 131 -15.35 -12.06 -18.65
N ALA A 132 -15.64 -12.93 -19.62
CA ALA A 132 -17.01 -13.24 -20.03
C ALA A 132 -17.86 -13.90 -18.93
N GLN A 133 -17.23 -14.41 -17.88
CA GLN A 133 -17.82 -15.01 -16.69
C GLN A 133 -17.97 -14.03 -15.54
N GLY A 134 -17.51 -12.78 -15.71
CA GLY A 134 -17.52 -11.75 -14.67
C GLY A 134 -16.39 -11.88 -13.66
N SER A 135 -15.39 -12.72 -13.92
CA SER A 135 -14.20 -12.85 -13.06
C SER A 135 -13.18 -11.76 -13.39
N TYR A 136 -12.40 -11.38 -12.36
CA TYR A 136 -11.32 -10.42 -12.52
C TYR A 136 -10.30 -10.85 -13.58
N SER A 137 -9.88 -9.90 -14.40
CA SER A 137 -8.84 -10.06 -15.42
C SER A 137 -7.98 -8.80 -15.50
N ALA A 138 -6.68 -8.95 -15.68
CA ALA A 138 -5.75 -7.86 -15.90
C ALA A 138 -5.60 -7.58 -17.39
N LYS A 139 -5.63 -6.31 -17.78
CA LYS A 139 -5.30 -5.86 -19.14
C LYS A 139 -4.13 -4.90 -19.11
N TYR A 140 -3.12 -5.18 -19.92
CA TYR A 140 -1.92 -4.36 -20.00
C TYR A 140 -2.05 -3.34 -21.14
N PHE A 141 -1.73 -2.10 -20.84
CA PHE A 141 -1.78 -0.99 -21.80
C PHE A 141 -0.48 -0.18 -21.75
N ALA A 142 -0.28 0.68 -22.71
CA ALA A 142 0.79 1.68 -22.69
C ALA A 142 0.21 3.06 -23.00
N GLY A 143 0.78 4.07 -22.38
CA GLY A 143 0.42 5.47 -22.61
C GLY A 143 1.58 6.41 -22.35
N PRO A 144 1.49 7.67 -22.82
CA PRO A 144 2.55 8.67 -22.62
C PRO A 144 2.86 8.88 -21.14
N ALA A 145 4.14 8.88 -20.78
CA ALA A 145 4.57 9.08 -19.40
C ALA A 145 4.06 10.41 -18.80
N SER A 146 3.86 11.42 -19.65
CA SER A 146 3.32 12.73 -19.24
C SER A 146 1.88 12.69 -18.71
N GLU A 147 1.10 11.67 -19.07
CA GLU A 147 -0.28 11.51 -18.60
C GLU A 147 -0.37 10.84 -17.23
N PHE A 148 0.74 10.20 -16.77
CA PHE A 148 0.78 9.45 -15.53
C PHE A 148 1.73 10.07 -14.51
N ALA A 149 2.66 10.91 -14.96
CA ALA A 149 3.63 11.54 -14.06
C ALA A 149 2.94 12.51 -13.10
N ASN A 150 3.20 12.33 -11.81
CA ASN A 150 2.64 13.12 -10.71
C ASN A 150 1.11 13.01 -10.53
N GLU A 151 0.47 12.07 -11.21
CA GLU A 151 -0.93 11.75 -10.95
C GLU A 151 -1.05 10.77 -9.77
N VAL A 152 -1.96 11.08 -8.85
CA VAL A 152 -2.26 10.24 -7.69
C VAL A 152 -3.66 9.66 -7.84
N LYS A 153 -3.77 8.34 -7.78
CA LYS A 153 -5.06 7.67 -7.69
C LYS A 153 -5.45 7.55 -6.23
N HIS A 154 -6.41 8.35 -5.80
CA HIS A 154 -6.95 8.28 -4.46
C HIS A 154 -7.81 7.03 -4.23
N PHE A 155 -7.85 6.59 -2.99
CA PHE A 155 -8.82 5.59 -2.56
C PHE A 155 -10.22 6.22 -2.52
N PRO A 156 -11.27 5.55 -3.06
CA PRO A 156 -12.62 6.14 -3.06
C PRO A 156 -13.13 6.43 -1.65
N GLU A 157 -13.53 7.66 -1.39
CA GLU A 157 -14.01 8.08 -0.07
C GLU A 157 -15.23 7.27 0.39
N GLU A 158 -16.12 6.92 -0.54
CA GLU A 158 -17.31 6.11 -0.28
C GLU A 158 -16.99 4.69 0.20
N TRP A 159 -15.75 4.25 0.04
CA TRP A 159 -15.28 2.95 0.54
C TRP A 159 -14.68 3.01 1.95
N ILE A 160 -14.59 4.21 2.53
CA ILE A 160 -14.01 4.41 3.87
C ILE A 160 -15.14 4.45 4.90
N LEU A 161 -15.07 3.58 5.90
CA LEU A 161 -16.00 3.60 7.01
C LEU A 161 -15.66 4.73 7.99
N PRO A 162 -16.67 5.42 8.56
CA PRO A 162 -16.44 6.49 9.51
C PRO A 162 -15.71 6.01 10.78
N ASN A 163 -15.14 6.93 11.53
CA ASN A 163 -14.52 6.68 12.83
C ASN A 163 -13.43 5.61 12.79
N TYR A 164 -12.62 5.59 11.72
CA TYR A 164 -11.50 4.65 11.58
C TYR A 164 -11.88 3.16 11.59
N GLN A 165 -13.15 2.82 11.31
CA GLN A 165 -13.64 1.44 11.40
C GLN A 165 -13.19 0.52 10.25
N GLY A 166 -12.45 1.05 9.27
CA GLY A 166 -11.94 0.27 8.13
C GLY A 166 -12.58 0.66 6.81
N VAL A 167 -12.86 -0.31 5.97
CA VAL A 167 -13.40 -0.13 4.62
C VAL A 167 -14.69 -0.91 4.42
N THR A 168 -15.47 -0.52 3.40
CA THR A 168 -16.72 -1.18 3.05
C THR A 168 -16.51 -2.54 2.39
N GLU A 169 -17.61 -3.32 2.29
CA GLU A 169 -17.57 -4.62 1.61
C GLU A 169 -17.22 -4.48 0.12
N GLU A 170 -17.63 -3.40 -0.54
CA GLU A 170 -17.28 -3.10 -1.93
C GLU A 170 -15.76 -2.95 -2.11
N ALA A 171 -15.08 -2.29 -1.17
CA ALA A 171 -13.63 -2.20 -1.17
C ALA A 171 -12.99 -3.59 -1.00
N LEU A 172 -13.50 -4.40 -0.07
CA LEU A 172 -12.98 -5.76 0.13
C LEU A 172 -13.15 -6.63 -1.11
N GLU A 173 -14.32 -6.61 -1.74
CA GLU A 173 -14.57 -7.34 -2.99
C GLU A 173 -13.69 -6.83 -4.15
N TYR A 174 -13.38 -5.52 -4.18
CA TYR A 174 -12.45 -4.97 -5.16
C TYR A 174 -11.02 -5.53 -5.00
N PHE A 175 -10.52 -5.63 -3.77
CA PHE A 175 -9.15 -6.08 -3.52
C PHE A 175 -8.98 -7.60 -3.44
N LYS A 176 -10.03 -8.34 -3.10
CA LYS A 176 -10.02 -9.78 -2.91
C LYS A 176 -9.39 -10.59 -4.06
N PRO A 177 -9.66 -10.30 -5.36
CA PRO A 177 -9.00 -10.99 -6.44
C PRO A 177 -7.48 -10.85 -6.45
N LEU A 178 -6.95 -9.71 -6.00
CA LEU A 178 -5.51 -9.43 -6.01
C LEU A 178 -4.74 -10.24 -4.94
N MET A 179 -5.44 -10.79 -3.96
CA MET A 179 -4.86 -11.57 -2.85
C MET A 179 -5.02 -13.08 -3.06
N GLN A 180 -5.28 -13.54 -4.29
CA GLN A 180 -5.59 -14.93 -4.57
C GLN A 180 -4.36 -15.75 -4.99
N GLY A 181 -4.38 -17.01 -4.58
CA GLY A 181 -3.41 -18.03 -4.94
C GLY A 181 -2.05 -17.89 -4.27
N GLU A 182 -1.34 -19.01 -4.20
CA GLU A 182 0.01 -19.09 -3.65
C GLU A 182 1.01 -19.28 -4.80
N PRO A 183 2.04 -18.43 -4.95
CA PRO A 183 3.07 -18.64 -5.94
C PRO A 183 3.92 -19.86 -5.57
N LYS A 184 4.29 -20.65 -6.56
CA LYS A 184 5.23 -21.76 -6.37
C LYS A 184 6.64 -21.20 -6.21
N LEU A 185 7.13 -21.18 -5.00
CA LEU A 185 8.51 -20.74 -4.72
C LEU A 185 9.52 -21.79 -5.18
N ILE A 186 10.57 -21.34 -5.86
CA ILE A 186 11.77 -22.14 -6.12
C ILE A 186 12.66 -21.98 -4.89
N MET A 187 13.01 -23.08 -4.26
CA MET A 187 13.81 -23.08 -3.02
C MET A 187 15.25 -23.49 -3.28
N ASP A 188 16.16 -22.83 -2.61
CA ASP A 188 17.56 -23.25 -2.45
C ASP A 188 17.77 -23.57 -0.97
N GLY A 189 17.78 -24.86 -0.65
CA GLY A 189 17.73 -25.32 0.74
C GLY A 189 16.44 -24.88 1.43
N CYS A 190 16.55 -24.10 2.50
CA CYS A 190 15.42 -23.57 3.28
C CYS A 190 15.02 -22.12 2.92
N MET A 191 15.70 -21.52 1.94
CA MET A 191 15.44 -20.14 1.51
C MET A 191 14.89 -20.10 0.08
N PRO A 192 14.04 -19.11 -0.26
CA PRO A 192 13.67 -18.87 -1.64
C PRO A 192 14.91 -18.58 -2.49
N ALA A 193 15.01 -19.23 -3.65
CA ALA A 193 16.08 -18.97 -4.60
C ALA A 193 15.97 -17.54 -5.15
N THR A 194 17.11 -16.89 -5.29
CA THR A 194 17.22 -15.58 -5.93
C THR A 194 17.83 -15.70 -7.31
N LEU A 195 17.43 -14.83 -8.23
CA LEU A 195 18.11 -14.71 -9.53
C LEU A 195 19.53 -14.17 -9.31
N GLU A 196 20.50 -14.78 -9.97
CA GLU A 196 21.83 -14.21 -10.00
C GLU A 196 21.82 -12.85 -10.72
N PRO A 197 22.53 -11.84 -10.18
CA PRO A 197 22.65 -10.55 -10.86
C PRO A 197 23.26 -10.74 -12.25
N PHE A 198 22.69 -10.06 -13.25
CA PHE A 198 23.33 -10.00 -14.56
C PHE A 198 24.71 -9.38 -14.42
N ASN A 199 25.77 -10.15 -14.70
CA ASN A 199 27.11 -9.60 -14.76
C ASN A 199 27.16 -8.54 -15.85
N LYS A 200 27.35 -7.28 -15.48
CA LYS A 200 27.73 -6.24 -16.44
C LYS A 200 29.09 -6.63 -17.01
N ARG A 201 29.10 -7.11 -18.25
CA ARG A 201 30.33 -7.23 -19.03
C ARG A 201 30.79 -5.87 -19.48
#